data_76ef7b1ad1e1d8e0e541a13356356189
#
_entry.id   76ef7b1ad1e1d8e0e541a13356356189
#
_cell.length_a   1.000
_cell.length_b   1.000
_cell.length_c   1.000
_cell.angle_alpha   90.00
_cell.angle_beta   90.00
_cell.angle_gamma   90.00
#
_symmetry.space_group_name_H-M   'P 1'
#
loop_
_entity.id
_entity.type
_entity.pdbx_description
1 polymer ?
#
loop_
_entity_poly.entity_id
_entity_poly.type
_entity_poly.pdbx_seq_one_letter_code
_entity_poly.pdbx_strand_id
1 'polypeptide(L)'
;MRIVKILIGFVLVFSFQAQQSFADEEIICRVKGSGQKVFRLDSGIFSSSVLVLNSSGQFVDWCPETDSQKPSFGRDTAICKFSGARLGNKLAWGETVIDFAKPSWKRRYRYAKLGQTWKESQPGGRENATCRFR
;
A
#
# COMPACT_ATOMS: atom_id res chain seq x y z
N MET A 1 25.09 -19.82 67.64
CA MET A 1 24.35 -18.86 66.79
C MET A 1 24.59 -19.19 65.34
N ARG A 2 23.58 -19.73 64.71
CA ARG A 2 23.65 -20.03 63.27
C ARG A 2 23.03 -18.86 62.51
N ILE A 3 23.85 -18.18 61.73
CA ILE A 3 23.39 -17.10 60.86
C ILE A 3 22.86 -17.77 59.61
N VAL A 4 21.54 -17.70 59.45
CA VAL A 4 20.89 -18.15 58.21
C VAL A 4 21.05 -17.00 57.21
N LYS A 5 21.91 -17.18 56.21
CA LYS A 5 21.99 -16.29 55.06
C LYS A 5 20.81 -16.58 54.14
N ILE A 6 19.81 -15.73 54.19
CA ILE A 6 18.73 -15.74 53.22
C ILE A 6 19.28 -15.15 51.93
N LEU A 7 19.56 -15.98 50.96
CA LEU A 7 19.84 -15.58 49.58
C LEU A 7 18.50 -15.18 48.95
N ILE A 8 18.25 -13.87 48.90
CA ILE A 8 17.14 -13.35 48.10
C ILE A 8 17.58 -13.42 46.65
N GLY A 9 17.14 -14.45 45.95
CA GLY A 9 17.30 -14.56 44.54
C GLY A 9 16.45 -13.48 43.85
N PHE A 10 17.12 -12.49 43.32
CA PHE A 10 16.49 -11.52 42.41
C PHE A 10 16.16 -12.25 41.12
N VAL A 11 14.94 -12.69 40.96
CA VAL A 11 14.42 -13.16 39.70
C VAL A 11 14.17 -11.91 38.83
N LEU A 12 15.13 -11.58 37.99
CA LEU A 12 14.94 -10.63 36.92
C LEU A 12 13.95 -11.25 35.94
N VAL A 13 12.70 -10.92 36.13
CA VAL A 13 11.67 -11.18 35.12
C VAL A 13 11.96 -10.24 33.96
N PHE A 14 12.73 -10.69 32.97
CA PHE A 14 12.78 -10.05 31.69
C PHE A 14 11.39 -10.20 31.09
N SER A 15 10.59 -9.18 31.27
CA SER A 15 9.39 -9.01 30.45
C SER A 15 9.87 -8.80 29.04
N PHE A 16 9.91 -9.87 28.26
CA PHE A 16 9.91 -9.75 26.80
C PHE A 16 8.59 -9.10 26.44
N GLN A 17 8.58 -7.77 26.40
CA GLN A 17 7.57 -7.09 25.64
C GLN A 17 7.82 -7.52 24.19
N ALA A 18 6.99 -8.43 23.72
CA ALA A 18 6.90 -8.68 22.31
C ALA A 18 6.74 -7.31 21.66
N GLN A 19 7.78 -6.84 20.98
CA GLN A 19 7.64 -5.71 20.10
C GLN A 19 6.49 -6.11 19.19
N GLN A 20 5.37 -5.39 19.32
CA GLN A 20 4.35 -5.47 18.30
C GLN A 20 5.05 -5.07 17.03
N SER A 21 5.50 -6.06 16.26
CA SER A 21 5.76 -5.85 14.87
C SER A 21 4.47 -5.20 14.38
N PHE A 22 4.56 -3.98 13.86
CA PHE A 22 3.46 -3.39 13.13
C PHE A 22 3.16 -4.40 12.04
N ALA A 23 2.14 -5.24 12.29
CA ALA A 23 1.74 -6.24 11.31
C ALA A 23 1.38 -5.46 10.06
N ASP A 24 2.12 -5.70 8.98
CA ASP A 24 1.85 -5.09 7.70
C ASP A 24 0.36 -5.29 7.40
N GLU A 25 -0.37 -4.19 7.27
CA GLU A 25 -1.78 -4.27 6.96
C GLU A 25 -1.96 -4.73 5.53
N GLU A 26 -2.75 -5.77 5.36
CA GLU A 26 -3.10 -6.30 4.05
C GLU A 26 -4.59 -6.15 3.79
N ILE A 27 -4.92 -5.72 2.58
CA ILE A 27 -6.29 -5.67 2.09
C ILE A 27 -6.42 -6.43 0.79
N ILE A 28 -7.60 -6.98 0.59
CA ILE A 28 -7.96 -7.66 -0.65
C ILE A 28 -9.01 -6.83 -1.35
N CYS A 29 -8.73 -6.43 -2.59
CA CYS A 29 -9.61 -5.62 -3.42
C CYS A 29 -10.02 -6.39 -4.67
N ARG A 30 -11.31 -6.37 -4.97
CA ARG A 30 -11.83 -6.86 -6.24
C ARG A 30 -12.02 -5.69 -7.18
N VAL A 31 -11.10 -5.53 -8.11
CA VAL A 31 -11.13 -4.51 -9.14
C VAL A 31 -11.87 -5.03 -10.35
N LYS A 32 -12.88 -4.30 -10.81
CA LYS A 32 -13.65 -4.69 -11.99
C LYS A 32 -12.75 -4.86 -13.21
N GLY A 33 -12.81 -6.01 -13.86
CA GLY A 33 -11.99 -6.33 -15.03
C GLY A 33 -10.55 -6.78 -14.76
N SER A 34 -10.06 -6.68 -13.53
CA SER A 34 -8.69 -7.09 -13.16
C SER A 34 -8.63 -8.19 -12.11
N GLY A 35 -9.80 -8.69 -11.69
CA GLY A 35 -9.90 -9.72 -10.66
C GLY A 35 -9.53 -9.23 -9.26
N GLN A 36 -9.09 -10.15 -8.43
CA GLN A 36 -8.75 -9.90 -7.04
C GLN A 36 -7.28 -9.50 -6.92
N LYS A 37 -7.01 -8.44 -6.16
CA LYS A 37 -5.66 -7.96 -5.86
C LYS A 37 -5.44 -7.85 -4.35
N VAL A 38 -4.25 -8.21 -3.90
CA VAL A 38 -3.82 -8.08 -2.51
C VAL A 38 -2.81 -6.95 -2.42
N PHE A 39 -3.09 -5.98 -1.56
CA PHE A 39 -2.20 -4.87 -1.29
C PHE A 39 -1.71 -4.96 0.15
N ARG A 40 -0.44 -4.66 0.35
CA ARG A 40 0.19 -4.60 1.67
C ARG A 40 0.76 -3.22 1.90
N LEU A 41 0.38 -2.61 3.02
CA LEU A 41 1.03 -1.40 3.51
C LEU A 41 2.24 -1.81 4.36
N ASP A 42 3.43 -1.51 3.88
CA ASP A 42 4.69 -1.71 4.59
C ASP A 42 5.11 -0.38 5.22
N SER A 43 4.91 -0.25 6.52
CA SER A 43 5.27 0.95 7.29
C SER A 43 6.64 0.76 7.90
N GLY A 44 7.68 1.18 7.20
CA GLY A 44 9.03 1.29 7.74
C GLY A 44 9.15 2.48 8.70
N ILE A 45 10.19 2.48 9.55
CA ILE A 45 10.47 3.57 10.48
C ILE A 45 10.76 4.88 9.73
N PHE A 46 11.35 4.80 8.55
CA PHE A 46 11.78 5.97 7.76
C PHE A 46 11.05 6.13 6.43
N SER A 47 10.30 5.13 6.00
CA SER A 47 9.58 5.16 4.73
C SER A 47 8.38 4.24 4.76
N SER A 48 7.33 4.63 4.05
CA SER A 48 6.18 3.79 3.78
C SER A 48 6.20 3.34 2.32
N SER A 49 5.77 2.14 2.07
CA SER A 49 5.58 1.63 0.72
C SER A 49 4.31 0.78 0.64
N VAL A 50 3.75 0.68 -0.53
CA VAL A 50 2.65 -0.24 -0.81
C VAL A 50 3.13 -1.28 -1.80
N LEU A 51 2.93 -2.53 -1.44
CA LEU A 51 3.25 -3.69 -2.26
C LEU A 51 1.96 -4.30 -2.81
N VAL A 52 2.05 -4.88 -3.97
CA VAL A 52 0.95 -5.64 -4.58
C VAL A 52 1.44 -7.05 -4.89
N LEU A 53 0.60 -8.03 -4.59
CA LEU A 53 0.88 -9.43 -4.88
C LEU A 53 0.75 -9.68 -6.38
N ASN A 54 1.82 -10.14 -7.01
CA ASN A 54 1.82 -10.50 -8.42
C ASN A 54 1.34 -11.94 -8.66
N SER A 55 1.21 -12.32 -9.92
CA SER A 55 0.78 -13.67 -10.32
C SER A 55 1.75 -14.79 -9.92
N SER A 56 3.01 -14.44 -9.65
CA SER A 56 4.03 -15.38 -9.18
C SER A 56 4.03 -15.59 -7.65
N GLY A 57 3.11 -14.95 -6.93
CA GLY A 57 3.03 -15.02 -5.46
C GLY A 57 4.04 -14.14 -4.73
N GLN A 58 4.64 -13.17 -5.41
CA GLN A 58 5.59 -12.22 -4.82
C GLN A 58 4.95 -10.85 -4.66
N PHE A 59 5.29 -10.18 -3.55
CA PHE A 59 4.96 -8.79 -3.37
C PHE A 59 5.96 -7.90 -4.09
N VAL A 60 5.45 -7.02 -4.94
CA VAL A 60 6.24 -6.05 -5.70
C VAL A 60 5.73 -4.65 -5.44
N ASP A 61 6.54 -3.64 -5.71
CA ASP A 61 6.13 -2.25 -5.54
C ASP A 61 4.89 -1.95 -6.38
N TRP A 62 3.85 -1.42 -5.71
CA TRP A 62 2.60 -1.06 -6.36
C TRP A 62 2.73 0.18 -7.24
N CYS A 63 3.51 1.16 -6.80
CA CYS A 63 3.66 2.44 -7.48
C CYS A 63 5.13 2.87 -7.51
N PRO A 64 5.96 2.20 -8.31
CA PRO A 64 7.36 2.60 -8.44
C PRO A 64 7.47 4.00 -9.00
N GLU A 65 8.35 4.81 -8.42
CA GLU A 65 8.59 6.18 -8.86
C GLU A 65 9.27 6.19 -10.23
N THR A 66 8.64 6.86 -11.19
CA THR A 66 9.14 7.05 -12.54
C THR A 66 8.86 8.49 -13.01
N ASP A 67 9.26 8.86 -14.21
CA ASP A 67 8.95 10.18 -14.78
C ASP A 67 7.44 10.41 -14.96
N SER A 68 6.66 9.33 -15.13
CA SER A 68 5.21 9.39 -15.35
C SER A 68 4.37 8.94 -14.16
N GLN A 69 4.99 8.56 -13.05
CA GLN A 69 4.31 7.98 -11.91
C GLN A 69 5.00 8.34 -10.60
N LYS A 70 4.22 8.70 -9.58
CA LYS A 70 4.75 9.12 -8.30
C LYS A 70 3.87 8.67 -7.14
N PRO A 71 4.45 7.95 -6.15
CA PRO A 71 3.73 7.59 -4.93
C PRO A 71 3.71 8.74 -3.93
N SER A 72 2.63 8.79 -3.15
CA SER A 72 2.47 9.68 -2.00
C SER A 72 1.77 8.92 -0.88
N PHE A 73 2.25 9.05 0.34
CA PHE A 73 1.74 8.30 1.48
C PHE A 73 1.23 9.23 2.57
N GLY A 74 0.00 8.97 3.04
CA GLY A 74 -0.53 9.48 4.28
C GLY A 74 -0.38 8.44 5.38
N ARG A 75 -1.07 8.65 6.50
CA ARG A 75 -1.02 7.73 7.64
C ARG A 75 -1.55 6.33 7.30
N ASP A 76 -2.73 6.27 6.70
CA ASP A 76 -3.43 5.04 6.34
C ASP A 76 -3.80 5.00 4.85
N THR A 77 -3.35 5.98 4.08
CA THR A 77 -3.68 6.12 2.67
C THR A 77 -2.43 6.13 1.80
N ALA A 78 -2.54 5.59 0.61
CA ALA A 78 -1.52 5.66 -0.40
C ALA A 78 -2.13 6.18 -1.71
N ILE A 79 -1.42 7.07 -2.37
CA ILE A 79 -1.83 7.66 -3.64
C ILE A 79 -0.76 7.38 -4.68
N CYS A 80 -1.15 6.83 -5.79
CA CYS A 80 -0.30 6.73 -6.97
C CYS A 80 -0.78 7.74 -8.01
N LYS A 81 -0.03 8.83 -8.17
CA LYS A 81 -0.28 9.83 -9.20
C LYS A 81 0.41 9.43 -10.48
N PHE A 82 -0.26 9.56 -11.59
CA PHE A 82 0.30 9.30 -12.91
C PHE A 82 0.01 10.45 -13.86
N SER A 83 0.98 10.71 -14.72
CA SER A 83 0.95 11.81 -15.68
C SER A 83 1.52 11.33 -17.00
N GLY A 84 0.65 11.07 -17.96
CA GLY A 84 1.04 10.50 -19.23
C GLY A 84 1.50 9.04 -19.12
N ALA A 85 1.02 8.31 -18.15
CA ALA A 85 1.33 6.90 -17.98
C ALA A 85 0.56 6.05 -18.98
N ARG A 86 1.21 5.03 -19.49
CA ARG A 86 0.60 4.11 -20.44
C ARG A 86 -0.32 3.12 -19.73
N LEU A 87 -1.60 3.16 -20.06
CA LEU A 87 -2.60 2.17 -19.66
C LEU A 87 -3.10 1.45 -20.92
N GLY A 88 -2.54 0.28 -21.19
CA GLY A 88 -2.85 -0.44 -22.41
C GLY A 88 -2.41 0.34 -23.65
N ASN A 89 -3.36 0.71 -24.52
CA ASN A 89 -3.15 1.48 -25.73
C ASN A 89 -3.46 2.99 -25.58
N LYS A 90 -3.60 3.46 -24.33
CA LYS A 90 -3.94 4.85 -24.01
C LYS A 90 -2.92 5.46 -23.06
N LEU A 91 -2.85 6.78 -23.08
CA LEU A 91 -2.17 7.56 -22.05
C LEU A 91 -3.18 8.02 -21.01
N ALA A 92 -2.78 8.03 -19.75
CA ALA A 92 -3.65 8.42 -18.65
C ALA A 92 -2.99 9.41 -17.70
N TRP A 93 -3.81 10.31 -17.17
CA TRP A 93 -3.45 11.29 -16.13
C TRP A 93 -4.48 11.19 -15.02
N GLY A 94 -4.01 11.02 -13.82
CA GLY A 94 -4.89 10.91 -12.68
C GLY A 94 -4.23 10.32 -11.47
N GLU A 95 -5.02 9.62 -10.66
CA GLU A 95 -4.54 9.02 -9.44
C GLU A 95 -5.32 7.76 -9.06
N THR A 96 -4.64 6.88 -8.37
CA THR A 96 -5.24 5.76 -7.66
C THR A 96 -5.03 5.98 -6.16
N VAL A 97 -6.08 5.85 -5.39
CA VAL A 97 -6.07 6.02 -3.93
C VAL A 97 -6.43 4.70 -3.27
N ILE A 98 -5.59 4.23 -2.37
CA ILE A 98 -5.86 3.08 -1.50
C ILE A 98 -5.98 3.59 -0.08
N ASP A 99 -7.06 3.22 0.61
CA ASP A 99 -7.28 3.47 2.02
C ASP A 99 -7.19 2.13 2.77
N PHE A 100 -6.29 2.05 3.75
CA PHE A 100 -6.10 0.85 4.57
C PHE A 100 -6.87 0.90 5.90
N ALA A 101 -7.32 2.07 6.34
CA ALA A 101 -8.16 2.19 7.55
C ALA A 101 -9.61 1.78 7.25
N LYS A 102 -10.14 2.25 6.12
CA LYS A 102 -11.40 1.80 5.54
C LYS A 102 -11.10 1.16 4.21
N PRO A 103 -10.91 -0.15 4.15
CA PRO A 103 -10.40 -0.82 2.97
C PRO A 103 -11.12 -0.40 1.70
N SER A 104 -10.45 0.38 0.86
CA SER A 104 -10.99 0.88 -0.40
C SER A 104 -9.89 1.13 -1.42
N TRP A 105 -10.27 1.04 -2.66
CA TRP A 105 -9.43 1.33 -3.80
C TRP A 105 -10.25 2.13 -4.81
N LYS A 106 -9.74 3.28 -5.23
CA LYS A 106 -10.42 4.19 -6.15
C LYS A 106 -9.43 4.72 -7.16
N ARG A 107 -9.83 4.79 -8.42
CA ARG A 107 -9.05 5.41 -9.49
C ARG A 107 -9.87 6.45 -10.22
N ARG A 108 -9.26 7.59 -10.46
CA ARG A 108 -9.79 8.67 -11.29
C ARG A 108 -8.76 9.04 -12.33
N TYR A 109 -9.15 9.12 -13.58
CA TYR A 109 -8.22 9.47 -14.64
C TYR A 109 -8.88 10.15 -15.84
N ARG A 110 -8.08 10.91 -16.57
CA ARG A 110 -8.33 11.33 -17.93
C ARG A 110 -7.47 10.48 -18.84
N TYR A 111 -7.91 10.31 -20.06
CA TYR A 111 -7.17 9.50 -21.03
C TYR A 111 -7.10 10.17 -22.39
N ALA A 112 -6.08 9.83 -23.15
CA ALA A 112 -5.89 10.24 -24.53
C ALA A 112 -5.30 9.08 -25.34
N LYS A 113 -5.34 9.21 -26.65
CA LYS A 113 -4.66 8.27 -27.53
C LYS A 113 -3.14 8.42 -27.41
N LEU A 114 -2.39 7.38 -27.74
CA LEU A 114 -0.93 7.47 -27.81
C LEU A 114 -0.52 8.60 -28.75
N GLY A 115 0.43 9.43 -28.34
CA GLY A 115 0.91 10.59 -29.06
C GLY A 115 0.14 11.89 -28.81
N GLN A 116 -0.97 11.83 -28.08
CA GLN A 116 -1.71 13.01 -27.64
C GLN A 116 -1.20 13.55 -26.31
N THR A 117 -1.53 14.79 -25.99
CA THR A 117 -1.16 15.47 -24.75
C THR A 117 -2.34 15.57 -23.79
N TRP A 118 -2.06 16.04 -22.57
CA TRP A 118 -3.09 16.38 -21.59
C TRP A 118 -4.21 17.26 -22.15
N LYS A 119 -3.87 18.24 -22.97
CA LYS A 119 -4.86 19.17 -23.55
C LYS A 119 -5.90 18.47 -24.43
N GLU A 120 -5.51 17.37 -25.05
CA GLU A 120 -6.37 16.58 -25.93
C GLU A 120 -7.09 15.45 -25.17
N SER A 121 -6.82 15.32 -23.86
CA SER A 121 -7.38 14.26 -23.05
C SER A 121 -8.88 14.45 -22.82
N GLN A 122 -9.56 13.32 -22.70
CA GLN A 122 -10.99 13.27 -22.37
C GLN A 122 -11.19 12.86 -20.92
N PRO A 123 -12.29 13.26 -20.26
CA PRO A 123 -12.66 12.73 -18.97
C PRO A 123 -12.71 11.21 -19.04
N GLY A 124 -11.93 10.57 -18.19
CA GLY A 124 -11.86 9.12 -18.13
C GLY A 124 -12.91 8.54 -17.21
N GLY A 125 -12.64 7.34 -16.80
CA GLY A 125 -13.49 6.63 -15.87
C GLY A 125 -13.20 6.97 -14.43
N ARG A 126 -14.16 6.58 -13.61
CA ARG A 126 -13.97 6.36 -12.19
C ARG A 126 -14.09 4.87 -11.97
N GLU A 127 -13.09 4.29 -11.37
CA GLU A 127 -13.10 2.88 -11.00
C GLU A 127 -13.07 2.77 -9.48
N ASN A 128 -13.90 1.90 -8.94
CA ASN A 128 -13.94 1.58 -7.52
C ASN A 128 -13.81 0.07 -7.37
N ALA A 129 -13.12 -0.35 -6.32
CA ALA A 129 -13.06 -1.74 -5.95
C ALA A 129 -13.72 -1.96 -4.59
N THR A 130 -14.31 -3.12 -4.40
CA THR A 130 -14.74 -3.59 -3.10
C THR A 130 -13.55 -4.24 -2.41
N CYS A 131 -13.17 -3.71 -1.25
CA CYS A 131 -12.03 -4.17 -0.48
C CYS A 131 -12.45 -4.68 0.89
N ARG A 132 -11.63 -5.57 1.46
CA ARG A 132 -11.76 -6.07 2.82
C ARG A 132 -10.37 -6.32 3.41
N PHE A 133 -10.26 -6.36 4.72
CA PHE A 133 -9.03 -6.83 5.36
C PHE A 133 -8.79 -8.31 5.03
N ARG A 134 -7.53 -8.66 4.87
CA ARG A 134 -7.11 -10.03 4.63
C ARG A 134 -7.04 -10.84 5.93
#